data_7fb20474b702fdd5f36218f7cd7a3ccb
#
_entry.id   7fb20474b702fdd5f36218f7cd7a3ccb
#
_cell.length_a   1.000
_cell.length_b   1.000
_cell.length_c   1.000
_cell.angle_alpha   90.00
_cell.angle_beta   90.00
_cell.angle_gamma   90.00
#
_symmetry.space_group_name_H-M   'P 1'
#
loop_
_entity.id
_entity.type
_entity.pdbx_description
1 polymer ?
#
loop_
_entity_poly.entity_id
_entity_poly.type
_entity_poly.pdbx_seq_one_letter_code
_entity_poly.pdbx_strand_id
1 'polypeptide(L)'
;MSLVPRQGYTLHALPLTGLLGGPHAQARAAFLSLNAVTRCRRIIQRLRPLSVLGVGGYASAPAVIAARTLGVPTFLHEQNSVPGRVNRLASRFTTQTLATFPDATGPLGNAVWVGMPTRTEIFEASREEALRDLGLEPPVVLVFGGSGGALRINLAAAEAFGGTTPYTVVQISGRRDFSRLQADNPRHTILDFADDIWRYLAAADVVVSRAGAGSLFDIAAAGKAAILIPFPYATGDHQLENARYFTGGGAAELMLDSAVGARELRDRVEELLDDDVRRKELGRCMGALATPGAAGEVARRLLRAGQKEFGA
;
A
#
# COMPACT_ATOMS: atom_id res chain seq x y z
N MET A 1 -14.68 -4.08 -6.90
CA MET A 1 -14.78 -5.57 -6.83
C MET A 1 -14.30 -6.29 -8.09
N SER A 2 -13.70 -5.60 -9.06
CA SER A 2 -13.30 -6.17 -10.36
C SER A 2 -11.87 -6.72 -10.41
N LEU A 3 -10.96 -6.27 -9.53
CA LEU A 3 -9.53 -6.62 -9.61
C LEU A 3 -9.25 -8.11 -9.34
N VAL A 4 -9.82 -8.67 -8.27
CA VAL A 4 -9.58 -10.08 -7.89
C VAL A 4 -10.05 -11.06 -8.98
N PRO A 5 -11.27 -10.95 -9.54
CA PRO A 5 -11.68 -11.80 -10.65
C PRO A 5 -10.86 -11.61 -11.94
N ARG A 6 -10.38 -10.39 -12.23
CA ARG A 6 -9.51 -10.14 -13.39
C ARG A 6 -8.18 -10.90 -13.32
N GLN A 7 -7.73 -11.21 -12.10
CA GLN A 7 -6.53 -12.02 -11.85
C GLN A 7 -6.83 -13.54 -11.78
N GLY A 8 -8.03 -13.97 -12.19
CA GLY A 8 -8.40 -15.39 -12.23
C GLY A 8 -8.82 -16.00 -10.90
N TYR A 9 -8.95 -15.20 -9.83
CA TYR A 9 -9.30 -15.71 -8.50
C TYR A 9 -10.80 -15.58 -8.20
N THR A 10 -11.37 -16.57 -7.52
CA THR A 10 -12.77 -16.54 -7.08
C THR A 10 -12.93 -15.54 -5.93
N LEU A 11 -13.84 -14.57 -6.10
CA LEU A 11 -14.17 -13.58 -5.08
C LEU A 11 -15.47 -13.96 -4.36
N HIS A 12 -15.39 -14.15 -3.04
CA HIS A 12 -16.55 -14.31 -2.15
C HIS A 12 -16.79 -13.03 -1.36
N ALA A 13 -17.65 -12.16 -1.87
CA ALA A 13 -17.99 -10.90 -1.20
C ALA A 13 -18.89 -11.14 0.03
N LEU A 14 -18.54 -10.46 1.13
CA LEU A 14 -19.30 -10.50 2.39
C LEU A 14 -19.88 -9.11 2.69
N PRO A 15 -21.17 -9.00 3.08
CA PRO A 15 -21.77 -7.72 3.47
C PRO A 15 -21.31 -7.33 4.88
N LEU A 16 -20.17 -6.66 4.96
CA LEU A 16 -19.62 -6.15 6.22
C LEU A 16 -19.74 -4.63 6.26
N THR A 17 -20.07 -4.10 7.44
CA THR A 17 -20.05 -2.67 7.73
C THR A 17 -19.08 -2.41 8.89
N GLY A 18 -18.43 -1.23 8.89
CA GLY A 18 -17.56 -0.83 10.01
C GLY A 18 -18.34 -0.73 11.32
N LEU A 19 -17.64 -0.92 12.43
CA LEU A 19 -18.20 -0.81 13.80
C LEU A 19 -18.39 0.65 14.26
N LEU A 20 -18.29 1.62 13.35
CA LEU A 20 -18.46 3.05 13.65
C LEU A 20 -19.93 3.42 13.61
N GLY A 21 -20.38 4.16 14.63
CA GLY A 21 -21.76 4.66 14.72
C GLY A 21 -22.39 4.40 16.10
N GLY A 22 -23.67 4.78 16.26
CA GLY A 22 -24.42 4.61 17.48
C GLY A 22 -24.77 3.14 17.80
N PRO A 23 -25.42 2.86 18.96
CA PRO A 23 -25.68 1.49 19.46
C PRO A 23 -26.36 0.57 18.43
N HIS A 24 -27.33 1.09 17.67
CA HIS A 24 -28.02 0.32 16.62
C HIS A 24 -27.08 -0.05 15.45
N ALA A 25 -26.17 0.84 15.05
CA ALA A 25 -25.18 0.56 14.00
C ALA A 25 -24.16 -0.49 14.46
N GLN A 26 -23.74 -0.43 15.74
CA GLN A 26 -22.85 -1.42 16.33
C GLN A 26 -23.49 -2.79 16.46
N ALA A 27 -24.76 -2.87 16.89
CA ALA A 27 -25.51 -4.13 16.97
C ALA A 27 -25.68 -4.77 15.59
N ARG A 28 -26.02 -3.95 14.56
CA ARG A 28 -26.10 -4.41 13.16
C ARG A 28 -24.73 -4.91 12.65
N ALA A 29 -23.66 -4.20 12.93
CA ALA A 29 -22.32 -4.60 12.54
C ALA A 29 -21.89 -5.91 13.21
N ALA A 30 -22.22 -6.12 14.49
CA ALA A 30 -21.96 -7.35 15.22
C ALA A 30 -22.75 -8.53 14.62
N PHE A 31 -24.04 -8.34 14.31
CA PHE A 31 -24.88 -9.36 13.66
C PHE A 31 -24.32 -9.73 12.26
N LEU A 32 -23.95 -8.75 11.46
CA LEU A 32 -23.35 -8.98 10.14
C LEU A 32 -22.02 -9.72 10.25
N SER A 33 -21.21 -9.41 11.29
CA SER A 33 -19.95 -10.09 11.54
C SER A 33 -20.15 -11.56 11.91
N LEU A 34 -21.11 -11.89 12.77
CA LEU A 34 -21.47 -13.28 13.11
C LEU A 34 -21.95 -14.07 11.87
N ASN A 35 -22.80 -13.46 11.06
CA ASN A 35 -23.27 -14.09 9.82
C ASN A 35 -22.11 -14.29 8.83
N ALA A 36 -21.17 -13.32 8.76
CA ALA A 36 -19.96 -13.43 7.95
C ALA A 36 -19.07 -14.60 8.41
N VAL A 37 -18.88 -14.80 9.73
CA VAL A 37 -18.14 -15.96 10.26
C VAL A 37 -18.79 -17.27 9.81
N THR A 38 -20.12 -17.39 9.93
CA THR A 38 -20.85 -18.58 9.49
C THR A 38 -20.70 -18.85 7.99
N ARG A 39 -20.74 -17.79 7.16
CA ARG A 39 -20.50 -17.90 5.72
C ARG A 39 -19.05 -18.31 5.43
N CYS A 40 -18.07 -17.70 6.10
CA CYS A 40 -16.68 -18.09 5.97
C CYS A 40 -16.45 -19.55 6.36
N ARG A 41 -17.06 -20.04 7.44
CA ARG A 41 -16.99 -21.45 7.82
C ARG A 41 -17.47 -22.38 6.70
N ARG A 42 -18.62 -22.10 6.08
CA ARG A 42 -19.13 -22.90 4.95
C ARG A 42 -18.19 -22.87 3.74
N ILE A 43 -17.62 -21.70 3.43
CA ILE A 43 -16.65 -21.56 2.34
C ILE A 43 -15.38 -22.38 2.64
N ILE A 44 -14.81 -22.27 3.84
CA ILE A 44 -13.61 -22.98 4.26
C ILE A 44 -13.85 -24.49 4.27
N GLN A 45 -14.99 -24.96 4.79
CA GLN A 45 -15.35 -26.38 4.78
C GLN A 45 -15.50 -26.96 3.37
N ARG A 46 -16.01 -26.13 2.42
CA ARG A 46 -16.16 -26.54 1.02
C ARG A 46 -14.82 -26.55 0.28
N LEU A 47 -13.99 -25.51 0.48
CA LEU A 47 -12.72 -25.33 -0.24
C LEU A 47 -11.59 -26.16 0.37
N ARG A 48 -11.67 -26.49 1.67
CA ARG A 48 -10.65 -27.22 2.45
C ARG A 48 -9.23 -26.64 2.23
N PRO A 49 -9.05 -25.31 2.44
CA PRO A 49 -7.75 -24.70 2.20
C PRO A 49 -6.70 -25.20 3.19
N LEU A 50 -5.46 -25.29 2.76
CA LEU A 50 -4.32 -25.65 3.63
C LEU A 50 -4.07 -24.61 4.72
N SER A 51 -4.36 -23.34 4.46
CA SER A 51 -4.22 -22.24 5.40
C SER A 51 -5.08 -21.05 4.98
N VAL A 52 -5.30 -20.11 5.91
CA VAL A 52 -6.04 -18.87 5.67
C VAL A 52 -5.20 -17.68 6.07
N LEU A 53 -5.02 -16.73 5.17
CA LEU A 53 -4.31 -15.47 5.38
C LEU A 53 -5.30 -14.30 5.52
N GLY A 54 -5.28 -13.62 6.66
CA GLY A 54 -5.90 -12.32 6.86
C GLY A 54 -4.91 -11.20 6.53
N VAL A 55 -5.30 -10.29 5.63
CA VAL A 55 -4.44 -9.17 5.21
C VAL A 55 -4.77 -7.87 5.94
N GLY A 56 -5.31 -7.97 7.14
CA GLY A 56 -5.60 -6.83 8.00
C GLY A 56 -7.01 -6.25 7.86
N GLY A 57 -7.29 -5.31 8.76
CA GLY A 57 -8.59 -4.65 8.85
C GLY A 57 -9.70 -5.56 9.42
N TYR A 58 -10.84 -4.95 9.75
CA TYR A 58 -12.00 -5.67 10.29
C TYR A 58 -12.60 -6.69 9.29
N ALA A 59 -12.37 -6.49 8.00
CA ALA A 59 -12.90 -7.36 6.95
C ALA A 59 -12.26 -8.76 6.91
N SER A 60 -11.03 -8.91 7.42
CA SER A 60 -10.35 -10.20 7.48
C SER A 60 -10.73 -11.04 8.71
N ALA A 61 -11.22 -10.41 9.78
CA ALA A 61 -11.51 -11.06 11.05
C ALA A 61 -12.49 -12.26 10.93
N PRO A 62 -13.63 -12.19 10.20
CA PRO A 62 -14.54 -13.32 10.07
C PRO A 62 -13.89 -14.56 9.46
N ALA A 63 -13.03 -14.41 8.45
CA ALA A 63 -12.35 -15.53 7.81
C ALA A 63 -11.31 -16.17 8.75
N VAL A 64 -10.53 -15.33 9.46
CA VAL A 64 -9.54 -15.79 10.44
C VAL A 64 -10.21 -16.54 11.61
N ILE A 65 -11.30 -15.98 12.18
CA ILE A 65 -12.05 -16.63 13.24
C ILE A 65 -12.64 -17.97 12.76
N ALA A 66 -13.27 -17.97 11.59
CA ALA A 66 -13.86 -19.19 11.00
C ALA A 66 -12.80 -20.29 10.80
N ALA A 67 -11.65 -19.95 10.22
CA ALA A 67 -10.55 -20.89 10.00
C ALA A 67 -10.03 -21.46 11.33
N ARG A 68 -9.80 -20.58 12.33
CA ARG A 68 -9.33 -20.99 13.65
C ARG A 68 -10.29 -21.96 14.34
N THR A 69 -11.61 -21.73 14.24
CA THR A 69 -12.62 -22.63 14.82
C THR A 69 -12.77 -23.96 14.07
N LEU A 70 -12.19 -24.07 12.89
CA LEU A 70 -12.15 -25.30 12.08
C LEU A 70 -10.80 -26.02 12.14
N GLY A 71 -9.86 -25.55 12.97
CA GLY A 71 -8.52 -26.11 13.06
C GLY A 71 -7.61 -25.79 11.88
N VAL A 72 -8.03 -24.93 10.93
CA VAL A 72 -7.22 -24.57 9.77
C VAL A 72 -6.13 -23.56 10.19
N PRO A 73 -4.86 -23.77 9.80
CA PRO A 73 -3.78 -22.83 10.07
C PRO A 73 -4.13 -21.41 9.62
N THR A 74 -3.96 -20.46 10.52
CA THR A 74 -4.32 -19.07 10.28
C THR A 74 -3.12 -18.14 10.35
N PHE A 75 -3.03 -17.24 9.40
CA PHE A 75 -1.99 -16.23 9.34
C PHE A 75 -2.61 -14.84 9.27
N LEU A 76 -1.89 -13.85 9.80
CA LEU A 76 -2.16 -12.43 9.59
C LEU A 76 -0.97 -11.80 8.89
N HIS A 77 -1.22 -10.87 7.99
CA HIS A 77 -0.20 -9.98 7.47
C HIS A 77 -0.48 -8.55 7.96
N GLU A 78 0.46 -8.01 8.74
CA GLU A 78 0.42 -6.60 9.17
C GLU A 78 1.28 -5.77 8.25
N GLN A 79 0.66 -4.79 7.60
CA GLN A 79 1.27 -3.99 6.57
C GLN A 79 1.92 -2.71 7.09
N ASN A 80 1.50 -2.21 8.26
CA ASN A 80 1.97 -0.94 8.81
C ASN A 80 3.01 -1.15 9.91
N SER A 81 3.84 -0.13 10.10
CA SER A 81 4.82 -0.08 11.19
C SER A 81 4.14 -0.08 12.56
N VAL A 82 2.98 0.60 12.68
CA VAL A 82 2.12 0.55 13.86
C VAL A 82 0.99 -0.43 13.62
N PRO A 83 1.00 -1.60 14.29
CA PRO A 83 -0.04 -2.61 14.08
C PRO A 83 -1.44 -2.12 14.47
N GLY A 84 -2.41 -2.41 13.60
CA GLY A 84 -3.81 -2.11 13.87
C GLY A 84 -4.37 -2.89 15.05
N ARG A 85 -5.34 -2.29 15.78
CA ARG A 85 -5.95 -2.88 16.99
C ARG A 85 -6.51 -4.29 16.75
N VAL A 86 -7.13 -4.52 15.59
CA VAL A 86 -7.68 -5.82 15.20
C VAL A 86 -6.58 -6.85 15.03
N ASN A 87 -5.49 -6.49 14.33
CA ASN A 87 -4.36 -7.38 14.12
C ASN A 87 -3.63 -7.69 15.44
N ARG A 88 -3.46 -6.69 16.32
CA ARG A 88 -2.87 -6.89 17.67
C ARG A 88 -3.66 -7.90 18.50
N LEU A 89 -4.99 -7.84 18.47
CA LEU A 89 -5.83 -8.80 19.18
C LEU A 89 -5.79 -10.17 18.52
N ALA A 90 -6.00 -10.22 17.20
CA ALA A 90 -6.11 -11.47 16.45
C ALA A 90 -4.77 -12.24 16.38
N SER A 91 -3.62 -11.53 16.42
CA SER A 91 -2.29 -12.14 16.41
C SER A 91 -2.06 -13.15 17.54
N ARG A 92 -2.75 -12.97 18.68
CA ARG A 92 -2.66 -13.89 19.82
C ARG A 92 -3.30 -15.26 19.57
N PHE A 93 -4.13 -15.36 18.54
CA PHE A 93 -4.95 -16.54 18.25
C PHE A 93 -4.61 -17.15 16.88
N THR A 94 -3.69 -16.57 16.14
CA THR A 94 -3.26 -17.06 14.84
C THR A 94 -2.03 -17.96 14.96
N THR A 95 -1.83 -18.81 13.97
CA THR A 95 -0.66 -19.68 13.86
C THR A 95 0.63 -18.84 13.79
N GLN A 96 0.61 -17.78 12.98
CA GLN A 96 1.73 -16.84 12.87
C GLN A 96 1.24 -15.50 12.33
N THR A 97 1.91 -14.43 12.78
CA THR A 97 1.73 -13.08 12.23
C THR A 97 2.94 -12.71 11.39
N LEU A 98 2.68 -12.24 10.19
CA LEU A 98 3.68 -11.84 9.20
C LEU A 98 3.74 -10.32 9.17
N ALA A 99 4.85 -9.73 9.54
CA ALA A 99 4.99 -8.27 9.65
C ALA A 99 5.79 -7.71 8.47
N THR A 100 5.33 -6.59 7.93
CA THR A 100 6.03 -5.85 6.88
C THR A 100 7.22 -5.09 7.44
N PHE A 101 7.06 -4.45 8.59
CA PHE A 101 8.11 -3.68 9.24
C PHE A 101 8.72 -4.47 10.41
N PRO A 102 10.05 -4.42 10.61
CA PRO A 102 10.69 -5.12 11.72
C PRO A 102 10.10 -4.75 13.10
N ASP A 103 9.89 -3.45 13.34
CA ASP A 103 9.40 -2.92 14.61
C ASP A 103 7.95 -3.33 14.93
N ALA A 104 7.16 -3.68 13.92
CA ALA A 104 5.81 -4.18 14.10
C ALA A 104 5.77 -5.57 14.76
N THR A 105 6.87 -6.31 14.81
CA THR A 105 6.91 -7.66 15.41
C THR A 105 6.74 -7.64 16.92
N GLY A 106 7.28 -6.65 17.63
CA GLY A 106 7.23 -6.57 19.08
C GLY A 106 5.81 -6.54 19.66
N PRO A 107 4.90 -5.68 19.16
CA PRO A 107 3.52 -5.61 19.66
C PRO A 107 2.60 -6.75 19.24
N LEU A 108 3.02 -7.63 18.33
CA LEU A 108 2.23 -8.71 17.76
C LEU A 108 2.60 -10.07 18.34
N GLY A 109 1.60 -10.89 18.61
CA GLY A 109 1.84 -12.28 19.05
C GLY A 109 2.37 -13.15 17.91
N ASN A 110 3.39 -13.99 18.22
CA ASN A 110 4.00 -14.93 17.28
C ASN A 110 4.32 -14.31 15.90
N ALA A 111 4.93 -13.11 15.93
CA ALA A 111 5.22 -12.35 14.72
C ALA A 111 6.62 -12.64 14.18
N VAL A 112 6.71 -12.61 12.86
CA VAL A 112 7.99 -12.65 12.14
C VAL A 112 7.98 -11.57 11.07
N TRP A 113 9.13 -10.97 10.86
CA TRP A 113 9.33 -10.06 9.74
C TRP A 113 9.45 -10.84 8.43
N VAL A 114 8.68 -10.42 7.42
CA VAL A 114 8.69 -11.02 6.08
C VAL A 114 8.80 -9.97 4.98
N GLY A 115 8.59 -8.69 5.31
CA GLY A 115 8.49 -7.61 4.34
C GLY A 115 7.10 -7.48 3.71
N MET A 116 7.01 -6.62 2.70
CA MET A 116 5.79 -6.35 1.95
C MET A 116 5.76 -7.17 0.67
N PRO A 117 4.75 -8.02 0.46
CA PRO A 117 4.50 -8.62 -0.85
C PRO A 117 4.24 -7.53 -1.90
N THR A 118 5.21 -7.32 -2.76
CA THR A 118 5.20 -6.33 -3.83
C THR A 118 5.13 -7.05 -5.18
N ARG A 119 4.59 -6.41 -6.19
CA ARG A 119 4.48 -6.96 -7.55
C ARG A 119 5.86 -7.16 -8.15
N THR A 120 6.09 -8.30 -8.79
CA THR A 120 7.37 -8.66 -9.42
C THR A 120 7.74 -7.69 -10.53
N GLU A 121 6.73 -7.21 -11.27
CA GLU A 121 6.89 -6.30 -12.40
C GLU A 121 7.59 -4.98 -12.01
N ILE A 122 7.47 -4.54 -10.76
CA ILE A 122 8.16 -3.31 -10.29
C ILE A 122 9.68 -3.51 -10.26
N PHE A 123 10.13 -4.70 -9.85
CA PHE A 123 11.57 -5.01 -9.77
C PHE A 123 12.20 -5.23 -11.14
N GLU A 124 11.39 -5.62 -12.13
CA GLU A 124 11.83 -5.99 -13.47
C GLU A 124 11.64 -4.86 -14.50
N ALA A 125 10.90 -3.81 -14.16
CA ALA A 125 10.55 -2.74 -15.09
C ALA A 125 11.77 -1.94 -15.54
N SER A 126 11.98 -1.84 -16.85
CA SER A 126 13.01 -1.01 -17.48
C SER A 126 12.54 0.44 -17.57
N ARG A 127 13.42 1.38 -17.16
CA ARG A 127 13.17 2.81 -17.28
C ARG A 127 13.04 3.23 -18.75
N GLU A 128 13.95 2.75 -19.60
CA GLU A 128 14.01 3.12 -21.01
C GLU A 128 12.76 2.64 -21.75
N GLU A 129 12.30 1.43 -21.46
CA GLU A 129 11.06 0.89 -22.01
C GLU A 129 9.85 1.67 -21.52
N ALA A 130 9.79 1.96 -20.23
CA ALA A 130 8.69 2.72 -19.63
C ALA A 130 8.59 4.13 -20.22
N LEU A 131 9.70 4.87 -20.35
CA LEU A 131 9.71 6.19 -20.99
C LEU A 131 9.22 6.15 -22.43
N ARG A 132 9.75 5.20 -23.22
CA ARG A 132 9.36 5.04 -24.63
C ARG A 132 7.89 4.69 -24.79
N ASP A 133 7.42 3.69 -24.06
CA ASP A 133 6.06 3.16 -24.20
C ASP A 133 4.99 4.10 -23.67
N LEU A 134 5.33 4.90 -22.65
CA LEU A 134 4.44 5.92 -22.09
C LEU A 134 4.56 7.26 -22.83
N GLY A 135 5.54 7.42 -23.72
CA GLY A 135 5.81 8.68 -24.44
C GLY A 135 6.22 9.81 -23.49
N LEU A 136 6.95 9.48 -22.41
CA LEU A 136 7.36 10.46 -21.40
C LEU A 136 8.80 10.95 -21.66
N GLU A 137 9.00 12.27 -21.56
CA GLU A 137 10.30 12.90 -21.65
C GLU A 137 10.86 13.19 -20.25
N PRO A 138 12.05 12.71 -19.91
CA PRO A 138 12.67 12.99 -18.62
C PRO A 138 13.12 14.47 -18.51
N PRO A 139 13.24 15.01 -17.26
CA PRO A 139 12.91 14.37 -16.00
C PRO A 139 11.39 14.15 -15.82
N VAL A 140 11.01 13.08 -15.10
CA VAL A 140 9.62 12.72 -14.85
C VAL A 140 9.29 12.80 -13.35
N VAL A 141 8.27 13.56 -13.01
CA VAL A 141 7.70 13.64 -11.66
C VAL A 141 6.39 12.84 -11.62
N LEU A 142 6.34 11.83 -10.75
CA LEU A 142 5.14 11.04 -10.52
C LEU A 142 4.47 11.47 -9.23
N VAL A 143 3.19 11.88 -9.30
CA VAL A 143 2.37 12.26 -8.13
C VAL A 143 1.22 11.29 -7.97
N PHE A 144 1.10 10.64 -6.79
CA PHE A 144 -0.06 9.79 -6.52
C PHE A 144 -0.40 9.70 -5.03
N GLY A 145 -1.69 9.63 -4.72
CA GLY A 145 -2.20 9.57 -3.35
C GLY A 145 -2.59 8.20 -2.84
N GLY A 146 -2.30 7.12 -3.61
CA GLY A 146 -2.83 5.79 -3.39
C GLY A 146 -4.24 5.60 -3.98
N SER A 147 -4.81 4.38 -3.87
CA SER A 147 -6.06 3.98 -4.54
C SER A 147 -7.30 4.84 -4.20
N GLY A 148 -7.30 5.48 -3.03
CA GLY A 148 -8.39 6.36 -2.57
C GLY A 148 -8.30 7.80 -3.04
N GLY A 149 -7.19 8.17 -3.69
CA GLY A 149 -6.86 9.55 -4.00
C GLY A 149 -6.40 10.35 -2.77
N ALA A 150 -5.90 11.56 -2.98
CA ALA A 150 -5.44 12.46 -1.93
C ALA A 150 -5.73 13.91 -2.36
N LEU A 151 -6.96 14.37 -2.13
CA LEU A 151 -7.46 15.62 -2.70
C LEU A 151 -6.51 16.81 -2.45
N ARG A 152 -5.93 16.93 -1.25
CA ARG A 152 -5.01 18.04 -0.95
C ARG A 152 -3.75 17.98 -1.81
N ILE A 153 -3.13 16.81 -1.92
CA ILE A 153 -1.97 16.61 -2.81
C ILE A 153 -2.38 16.86 -4.26
N ASN A 154 -3.54 16.34 -4.66
CA ASN A 154 -4.03 16.47 -6.02
C ASN A 154 -4.23 17.93 -6.43
N LEU A 155 -4.85 18.75 -5.58
CA LEU A 155 -5.07 20.17 -5.85
C LEU A 155 -3.74 20.94 -5.86
N ALA A 156 -2.88 20.69 -4.86
CA ALA A 156 -1.57 21.32 -4.81
C ALA A 156 -0.71 20.99 -6.03
N ALA A 157 -0.72 19.74 -6.49
CA ALA A 157 0.04 19.33 -7.68
C ALA A 157 -0.54 19.92 -8.98
N ALA A 158 -1.87 19.95 -9.12
CA ALA A 158 -2.50 20.57 -10.28
C ALA A 158 -2.16 22.05 -10.39
N GLU A 159 -2.15 22.78 -9.28
CA GLU A 159 -1.74 24.20 -9.21
C GLU A 159 -0.22 24.36 -9.39
N ALA A 160 0.60 23.57 -8.69
CA ALA A 160 2.06 23.66 -8.73
C ALA A 160 2.63 23.45 -10.14
N PHE A 161 2.05 22.51 -10.88
CA PHE A 161 2.56 22.08 -12.19
C PHE A 161 1.63 22.46 -13.35
N GLY A 162 0.59 23.25 -13.09
CA GLY A 162 -0.36 23.73 -14.11
C GLY A 162 0.25 24.71 -15.10
N GLY A 163 1.28 25.46 -14.68
CA GLY A 163 2.08 26.32 -15.56
C GLY A 163 3.19 25.55 -16.28
N THR A 164 3.93 26.22 -17.16
CA THR A 164 5.07 25.62 -17.89
C THR A 164 6.10 25.04 -16.93
N THR A 165 6.51 23.80 -17.18
CA THR A 165 7.61 23.12 -16.47
C THR A 165 8.65 22.60 -17.46
N PRO A 166 9.94 22.55 -17.10
CA PRO A 166 10.97 21.95 -17.94
C PRO A 166 10.98 20.41 -17.84
N TYR A 167 10.11 19.82 -17.05
CA TYR A 167 9.98 18.38 -16.77
C TYR A 167 8.55 17.90 -17.01
N THR A 168 8.40 16.61 -17.19
CA THR A 168 7.10 15.93 -17.35
C THR A 168 6.50 15.61 -16.00
N VAL A 169 5.20 15.83 -15.83
CA VAL A 169 4.45 15.45 -14.63
C VAL A 169 3.37 14.44 -14.98
N VAL A 170 3.35 13.33 -14.27
CA VAL A 170 2.26 12.36 -14.31
C VAL A 170 1.58 12.34 -12.95
N GLN A 171 0.30 12.69 -12.92
CA GLN A 171 -0.49 12.72 -11.69
C GLN A 171 -1.58 11.65 -11.74
N ILE A 172 -1.50 10.65 -10.86
CA ILE A 172 -2.55 9.63 -10.70
C ILE A 172 -3.43 10.05 -9.52
N SER A 173 -4.54 10.71 -9.84
CA SER A 173 -5.39 11.41 -8.88
C SER A 173 -6.30 10.52 -8.04
N GLY A 174 -6.57 9.30 -8.49
CA GLY A 174 -7.67 8.48 -7.98
C GLY A 174 -9.02 8.90 -8.60
N ARG A 175 -9.88 7.91 -8.86
CA ARG A 175 -11.18 8.12 -9.55
C ARG A 175 -12.10 9.13 -8.88
N ARG A 176 -12.01 9.26 -7.55
CA ARG A 176 -12.85 10.19 -6.78
C ARG A 176 -12.55 11.65 -7.08
N ASP A 177 -11.28 11.97 -7.25
CA ASP A 177 -10.80 13.36 -7.33
C ASP A 177 -10.59 13.81 -8.79
N PHE A 178 -10.52 12.88 -9.74
CA PHE A 178 -10.17 13.10 -11.15
C PHE A 178 -10.99 14.23 -11.82
N SER A 179 -12.32 14.19 -11.67
CA SER A 179 -13.21 15.18 -12.29
C SER A 179 -13.08 16.61 -11.74
N ARG A 180 -12.30 16.79 -10.67
CA ARG A 180 -12.08 18.08 -10.00
C ARG A 180 -10.77 18.74 -10.42
N LEU A 181 -10.01 18.10 -11.27
CA LEU A 181 -8.64 18.48 -11.63
C LEU A 181 -8.56 18.80 -13.12
N GLN A 182 -7.74 19.79 -13.45
CA GLN A 182 -7.39 20.17 -14.81
C GLN A 182 -5.89 20.42 -14.88
N ALA A 183 -5.29 20.14 -16.00
CA ALA A 183 -3.91 20.48 -16.31
C ALA A 183 -3.90 21.23 -17.64
N ASP A 184 -3.48 22.50 -17.59
CA ASP A 184 -3.31 23.33 -18.78
C ASP A 184 -1.90 23.21 -19.38
N ASN A 185 -0.97 22.61 -18.64
CA ASN A 185 0.38 22.34 -19.05
C ASN A 185 0.44 21.08 -19.94
N PRO A 186 0.93 21.15 -21.20
CA PRO A 186 1.03 19.99 -22.08
C PRO A 186 1.99 18.90 -21.56
N ARG A 187 2.90 19.25 -20.62
CA ARG A 187 3.78 18.30 -19.94
C ARG A 187 3.19 17.74 -18.64
N HIS A 188 1.95 18.07 -18.28
CA HIS A 188 1.27 17.57 -17.09
C HIS A 188 0.06 16.71 -17.48
N THR A 189 0.20 15.39 -17.32
CA THR A 189 -0.89 14.45 -17.58
C THR A 189 -1.55 14.02 -16.27
N ILE A 190 -2.88 14.14 -16.19
CA ILE A 190 -3.66 13.66 -15.05
C ILE A 190 -4.41 12.39 -15.45
N LEU A 191 -4.23 11.31 -14.67
CA LEU A 191 -4.90 10.03 -14.85
C LEU A 191 -5.83 9.78 -13.65
N ASP A 192 -6.97 9.14 -13.91
CA ASP A 192 -7.88 8.72 -12.84
C ASP A 192 -7.35 7.50 -12.07
N PHE A 193 -6.71 6.58 -12.78
CA PHE A 193 -6.16 5.33 -12.24
C PHE A 193 -5.13 4.72 -13.21
N ALA A 194 -4.12 4.04 -12.67
CA ALA A 194 -3.17 3.25 -13.44
C ALA A 194 -3.12 1.82 -12.89
N ASP A 195 -3.53 0.84 -13.70
CA ASP A 195 -3.42 -0.59 -13.35
C ASP A 195 -1.94 -1.04 -13.36
N ASP A 196 -1.11 -0.40 -14.16
CA ASP A 196 0.31 -0.66 -14.43
C ASP A 196 1.24 0.40 -13.81
N ILE A 197 0.97 0.80 -12.58
CA ILE A 197 1.73 1.84 -11.85
C ILE A 197 3.25 1.59 -11.87
N TRP A 198 3.69 0.33 -12.00
CA TRP A 198 5.12 -0.01 -12.08
C TRP A 198 5.83 0.64 -13.26
N ARG A 199 5.15 0.88 -14.38
CA ARG A 199 5.72 1.57 -15.54
C ARG A 199 5.98 3.05 -15.23
N TYR A 200 5.03 3.70 -14.57
CA TYR A 200 5.17 5.10 -14.14
C TYR A 200 6.24 5.25 -13.06
N LEU A 201 6.32 4.31 -12.12
CA LEU A 201 7.39 4.26 -11.14
C LEU A 201 8.75 4.05 -11.80
N ALA A 202 8.87 3.15 -12.76
CA ALA A 202 10.11 2.93 -13.50
C ALA A 202 10.57 4.20 -14.23
N ALA A 203 9.64 4.93 -14.88
CA ALA A 203 9.92 6.17 -15.60
C ALA A 203 10.30 7.35 -14.70
N ALA A 204 9.80 7.38 -13.45
CA ALA A 204 9.93 8.52 -12.55
C ALA A 204 11.40 8.83 -12.13
N ASP A 205 11.71 10.12 -11.97
CA ASP A 205 12.91 10.66 -11.33
C ASP A 205 12.62 11.03 -9.87
N VAL A 206 11.46 11.65 -9.62
CA VAL A 206 10.98 12.02 -8.28
C VAL A 206 9.54 11.54 -8.12
N VAL A 207 9.23 10.99 -6.95
CA VAL A 207 7.89 10.53 -6.61
C VAL A 207 7.33 11.34 -5.45
N VAL A 208 6.12 11.86 -5.60
CA VAL A 208 5.34 12.47 -4.52
C VAL A 208 4.18 11.55 -4.16
N SER A 209 4.12 11.10 -2.90
CA SER A 209 3.10 10.12 -2.52
C SER A 209 2.65 10.25 -1.08
N ARG A 210 1.45 9.71 -0.78
CA ARG A 210 1.07 9.35 0.58
C ARG A 210 1.98 8.24 1.13
N ALA A 211 2.03 8.09 2.45
CA ALA A 211 2.85 7.08 3.13
C ALA A 211 2.06 5.80 3.50
N GLY A 212 1.17 5.36 2.61
CA GLY A 212 0.57 4.04 2.72
C GLY A 212 1.60 2.94 2.49
N ALA A 213 1.60 1.89 3.31
CA ALA A 213 2.63 0.87 3.28
C ALA A 213 2.83 0.25 1.88
N GLY A 214 1.74 -0.08 1.15
CA GLY A 214 1.85 -0.58 -0.22
C GLY A 214 2.58 0.38 -1.14
N SER A 215 2.21 1.67 -1.15
CA SER A 215 2.86 2.70 -1.97
C SER A 215 4.34 2.86 -1.64
N LEU A 216 4.69 2.84 -0.35
CA LEU A 216 6.08 2.97 0.10
C LEU A 216 6.96 1.82 -0.39
N PHE A 217 6.47 0.59 -0.29
CA PHE A 217 7.23 -0.56 -0.76
C PHE A 217 7.22 -0.70 -2.29
N ASP A 218 6.21 -0.18 -2.99
CA ASP A 218 6.25 -0.05 -4.45
C ASP A 218 7.32 0.96 -4.88
N ILE A 219 7.42 2.11 -4.20
CA ILE A 219 8.48 3.12 -4.43
C ILE A 219 9.87 2.54 -4.09
N ALA A 220 9.97 1.79 -2.98
CA ALA A 220 11.20 1.11 -2.58
C ALA A 220 11.64 0.07 -3.62
N ALA A 221 10.71 -0.76 -4.11
CA ALA A 221 11.00 -1.73 -5.15
C ALA A 221 11.49 -1.09 -6.45
N ALA A 222 10.99 0.11 -6.78
CA ALA A 222 11.45 0.89 -7.93
C ALA A 222 12.73 1.70 -7.66
N GLY A 223 13.20 1.80 -6.39
CA GLY A 223 14.41 2.54 -6.02
C GLY A 223 14.35 4.03 -6.33
N LYS A 224 13.21 4.69 -6.07
CA LYS A 224 12.99 6.09 -6.48
C LYS A 224 13.11 7.06 -5.32
N ALA A 225 13.70 8.24 -5.59
CA ALA A 225 13.66 9.37 -4.67
C ALA A 225 12.21 9.80 -4.43
N ALA A 226 11.82 10.03 -3.18
CA ALA A 226 10.45 10.33 -2.84
C ALA A 226 10.29 11.45 -1.83
N ILE A 227 9.21 12.24 -2.02
CA ILE A 227 8.66 13.16 -1.03
C ILE A 227 7.40 12.48 -0.47
N LEU A 228 7.45 12.12 0.81
CA LEU A 228 6.38 11.40 1.49
C LEU A 228 5.49 12.38 2.26
N ILE A 229 4.20 12.33 1.98
CA ILE A 229 3.19 13.20 2.59
C ILE A 229 2.18 12.31 3.36
N PRO A 230 2.44 12.00 4.63
CA PRO A 230 1.56 11.13 5.41
C PRO A 230 0.15 11.71 5.53
N PHE A 231 -0.87 10.83 5.49
CA PHE A 231 -2.26 11.24 5.72
C PHE A 231 -2.48 11.53 7.21
N PRO A 232 -2.87 12.76 7.60
CA PRO A 232 -2.89 13.20 9.00
C PRO A 232 -4.01 12.55 9.84
N TYR A 233 -5.02 11.96 9.21
CA TYR A 233 -6.15 11.29 9.87
C TYR A 233 -6.05 9.76 9.79
N ALA A 234 -4.86 9.24 9.49
CA ALA A 234 -4.63 7.80 9.48
C ALA A 234 -4.77 7.23 10.91
N THR A 235 -5.50 6.15 11.06
CA THR A 235 -5.76 5.53 12.36
C THR A 235 -4.45 5.22 13.10
N GLY A 236 -4.24 5.85 14.27
CA GLY A 236 -3.01 5.65 15.08
C GLY A 236 -1.75 6.16 14.40
N ASP A 237 -1.87 7.18 13.57
CA ASP A 237 -0.76 7.85 12.87
C ASP A 237 0.14 6.91 12.04
N HIS A 238 -0.38 5.73 11.66
CA HIS A 238 0.43 4.69 11.02
C HIS A 238 1.14 5.18 9.74
N GLN A 239 0.55 6.15 8.98
CA GLN A 239 1.23 6.68 7.80
C GLN A 239 2.44 7.54 8.16
N LEU A 240 2.37 8.31 9.24
CA LEU A 240 3.51 9.10 9.71
C LEU A 240 4.64 8.15 10.17
N GLU A 241 4.31 7.12 10.94
CA GLU A 241 5.32 6.14 11.38
C GLU A 241 5.88 5.31 10.23
N ASN A 242 5.06 4.94 9.25
CA ASN A 242 5.54 4.32 8.02
C ASN A 242 6.54 5.24 7.29
N ALA A 243 6.22 6.55 7.15
CA ALA A 243 7.13 7.51 6.52
C ALA A 243 8.43 7.65 7.30
N ARG A 244 8.37 7.72 8.64
CA ARG A 244 9.56 7.84 9.51
C ARG A 244 10.54 6.69 9.33
N TYR A 245 10.06 5.47 9.11
CA TYR A 245 10.93 4.34 8.82
C TYR A 245 11.81 4.58 7.59
N PHE A 246 11.24 5.15 6.52
CA PHE A 246 11.99 5.45 5.30
C PHE A 246 12.84 6.72 5.44
N THR A 247 12.31 7.78 6.05
CA THR A 247 13.06 9.03 6.20
C THR A 247 14.18 8.92 7.23
N GLY A 248 14.00 8.12 8.28
CA GLY A 248 15.05 7.83 9.27
C GLY A 248 16.23 7.07 8.66
N GLY A 249 16.00 6.30 7.62
CA GLY A 249 17.03 5.63 6.82
C GLY A 249 17.63 6.49 5.70
N GLY A 250 17.29 7.78 5.61
CA GLY A 250 17.75 8.65 4.53
C GLY A 250 17.22 8.27 3.15
N ALA A 251 16.07 7.56 3.10
CA ALA A 251 15.53 7.02 1.87
C ALA A 251 14.48 7.94 1.21
N ALA A 252 13.94 8.91 1.96
CA ALA A 252 12.93 9.83 1.46
C ALA A 252 12.93 11.15 2.22
N GLU A 253 12.27 12.15 1.67
CA GLU A 253 11.94 13.38 2.35
C GLU A 253 10.53 13.33 2.95
N LEU A 254 10.35 13.98 4.11
CA LEU A 254 9.05 14.11 4.75
C LEU A 254 8.51 15.52 4.54
N MET A 255 7.27 15.60 4.04
CA MET A 255 6.48 16.84 4.03
C MET A 255 5.19 16.58 4.79
N LEU A 256 4.93 17.36 5.84
CA LEU A 256 3.67 17.22 6.57
C LEU A 256 2.49 17.72 5.73
N ASP A 257 1.33 17.07 5.85
CA ASP A 257 0.12 17.45 5.10
C ASP A 257 -0.25 18.92 5.31
N SER A 258 -0.04 19.47 6.50
CA SER A 258 -0.29 20.89 6.81
C SER A 258 0.60 21.85 6.02
N ALA A 259 1.79 21.41 5.62
CA ALA A 259 2.75 22.20 4.84
C ALA A 259 2.54 22.06 3.32
N VAL A 260 1.59 21.25 2.86
CA VAL A 260 1.33 21.06 1.43
C VAL A 260 0.61 22.25 0.86
N GLY A 261 1.30 23.01 0.04
CA GLY A 261 0.83 24.08 -0.85
C GLY A 261 1.46 23.89 -2.22
N ALA A 262 0.95 24.60 -3.22
CA ALA A 262 1.44 24.49 -4.61
C ALA A 262 2.92 24.91 -4.71
N ARG A 263 3.27 26.04 -4.11
CA ARG A 263 4.63 26.58 -4.14
C ARG A 263 5.60 25.65 -3.42
N GLU A 264 5.28 25.27 -2.18
CA GLU A 264 6.15 24.44 -1.35
C GLU A 264 6.38 23.05 -1.98
N LEU A 265 5.35 22.49 -2.63
CA LEU A 265 5.46 21.23 -3.35
C LEU A 265 6.37 21.37 -4.57
N ARG A 266 6.20 22.45 -5.35
CA ARG A 266 7.01 22.74 -6.52
C ARG A 266 8.46 22.96 -6.15
N ASP A 267 8.74 23.83 -5.18
CA ASP A 267 10.07 24.15 -4.72
C ASP A 267 10.83 22.86 -4.30
N ARG A 268 10.16 21.99 -3.53
CA ARG A 268 10.73 20.75 -3.05
C ARG A 268 11.02 19.73 -4.17
N VAL A 269 10.13 19.65 -5.15
CA VAL A 269 10.34 18.79 -6.33
C VAL A 269 11.51 19.30 -7.17
N GLU A 270 11.59 20.60 -7.42
CA GLU A 270 12.64 21.24 -8.21
C GLU A 270 14.00 21.11 -7.52
N GLU A 271 14.08 21.30 -6.18
CA GLU A 271 15.30 21.05 -5.39
C GLU A 271 15.84 19.62 -5.61
N LEU A 272 14.95 18.60 -5.63
CA LEU A 272 15.37 17.22 -5.87
C LEU A 272 15.71 16.93 -7.33
N LEU A 273 15.09 17.62 -8.28
CA LEU A 273 15.42 17.46 -9.70
C LEU A 273 16.79 18.09 -10.00
N ASP A 274 17.15 19.20 -9.36
CA ASP A 274 18.40 19.93 -9.57
C ASP A 274 19.57 19.28 -8.85
N ASP A 275 19.35 18.58 -7.72
CA ASP A 275 20.39 17.84 -6.98
C ASP A 275 20.42 16.35 -7.35
N ASP A 276 21.11 16.03 -8.45
CA ASP A 276 21.24 14.66 -8.96
C ASP A 276 21.95 13.72 -7.97
N VAL A 277 22.88 14.22 -7.17
CA VAL A 277 23.62 13.44 -6.17
C VAL A 277 22.67 13.01 -5.05
N ARG A 278 21.93 13.96 -4.49
CA ARG A 278 20.93 13.72 -3.44
C ARG A 278 19.82 12.81 -3.92
N ARG A 279 19.28 13.07 -5.12
CA ARG A 279 18.23 12.25 -5.73
C ARG A 279 18.67 10.80 -5.88
N LYS A 280 19.86 10.54 -6.41
CA LYS A 280 20.41 9.19 -6.55
C LYS A 280 20.62 8.50 -5.20
N GLU A 281 21.12 9.23 -4.19
CA GLU A 281 21.33 8.67 -2.87
C GLU A 281 20.02 8.31 -2.18
N LEU A 282 18.99 9.18 -2.25
CA LEU A 282 17.65 8.86 -1.75
C LEU A 282 17.09 7.60 -2.44
N GLY A 283 17.18 7.52 -3.77
CA GLY A 283 16.74 6.34 -4.53
C GLY A 283 17.50 5.06 -4.14
N ARG A 284 18.80 5.15 -3.94
CA ARG A 284 19.64 4.02 -3.49
C ARG A 284 19.24 3.55 -2.09
N CYS A 285 19.06 4.47 -1.14
CA CYS A 285 18.62 4.16 0.21
C CYS A 285 17.19 3.60 0.21
N MET A 286 16.30 4.15 -0.63
CA MET A 286 14.93 3.66 -0.81
C MET A 286 14.94 2.21 -1.32
N GLY A 287 15.73 1.92 -2.35
CA GLY A 287 15.88 0.57 -2.91
C GLY A 287 16.43 -0.46 -1.91
N ALA A 288 17.30 -0.02 -1.00
CA ALA A 288 17.84 -0.88 0.05
C ALA A 288 16.80 -1.34 1.08
N LEU A 289 15.69 -0.61 1.20
CA LEU A 289 14.55 -0.98 2.07
C LEU A 289 13.51 -1.87 1.37
N ALA A 290 13.67 -2.13 0.08
CA ALA A 290 12.81 -3.06 -0.64
C ALA A 290 12.94 -4.48 -0.08
N THR A 291 11.86 -5.24 -0.19
CA THR A 291 11.79 -6.63 0.30
C THR A 291 11.49 -7.60 -0.84
N PRO A 292 12.43 -7.78 -1.80
CA PRO A 292 12.23 -8.73 -2.89
C PRO A 292 12.05 -10.14 -2.32
N GLY A 293 11.13 -10.92 -2.89
CA GLY A 293 10.85 -12.27 -2.42
C GLY A 293 9.88 -12.38 -1.23
N ALA A 294 9.40 -11.26 -0.65
CA ALA A 294 8.43 -11.27 0.45
C ALA A 294 7.17 -12.10 0.13
N ALA A 295 6.62 -11.97 -1.07
CA ALA A 295 5.46 -12.76 -1.51
C ALA A 295 5.74 -14.28 -1.47
N GLY A 296 6.92 -14.69 -1.94
CA GLY A 296 7.37 -16.08 -1.89
C GLY A 296 7.58 -16.60 -0.45
N GLU A 297 8.10 -15.74 0.45
CA GLU A 297 8.26 -16.10 1.86
C GLU A 297 6.90 -16.28 2.56
N VAL A 298 5.95 -15.37 2.31
CA VAL A 298 4.58 -15.52 2.78
C VAL A 298 3.97 -16.84 2.28
N ALA A 299 4.03 -17.10 0.98
CA ALA A 299 3.49 -18.32 0.37
C ALA A 299 4.12 -19.60 0.97
N ARG A 300 5.45 -19.65 1.13
CA ARG A 300 6.16 -20.79 1.72
C ARG A 300 5.70 -21.08 3.15
N ARG A 301 5.50 -20.06 3.98
CA ARG A 301 5.02 -20.22 5.37
C ARG A 301 3.60 -20.77 5.43
N LEU A 302 2.71 -20.25 4.59
CA LEU A 302 1.34 -20.71 4.45
C LEU A 302 1.27 -22.20 4.05
N LEU A 303 2.05 -22.60 3.04
CA LEU A 303 2.08 -23.97 2.55
C LEU A 303 2.67 -24.96 3.57
N ARG A 304 3.80 -24.59 4.21
CA ARG A 304 4.44 -25.46 5.22
C ARG A 304 3.56 -25.75 6.43
N ALA A 305 2.78 -24.77 6.89
CA ALA A 305 1.88 -24.98 8.01
C ALA A 305 0.73 -25.93 7.66
N GLY A 306 0.17 -25.80 6.44
CA GLY A 306 -0.87 -26.71 5.96
C GLY A 306 -0.37 -28.16 5.81
N GLN A 307 0.86 -28.36 5.34
CA GLN A 307 1.43 -29.69 5.17
C GLN A 307 1.69 -30.43 6.51
N LYS A 308 2.03 -29.71 7.57
CA LYS A 308 2.26 -30.31 8.90
C LYS A 308 0.98 -30.84 9.55
N GLU A 309 -0.17 -30.27 9.25
CA GLU A 309 -1.47 -30.73 9.82
C GLU A 309 -2.12 -31.85 9.01
N PHE A 310 -1.79 -31.97 7.71
CA PHE A 310 -2.36 -33.01 6.83
C PHE A 310 -1.41 -34.18 6.58
N GLY A 311 -0.18 -34.13 7.08
CA GLY A 311 0.88 -35.16 6.91
C GLY A 311 1.24 -35.93 8.17
N ALA A 312 0.44 -35.85 9.25
CA ALA A 312 0.58 -36.60 10.48
C ALA A 312 -0.49 -37.71 10.59
#